data_df8a7c29c7b85ab3b87949307221352e
#
_entry.id   df8a7c29c7b85ab3b87949307221352e
#
_cell.length_a   1.000
_cell.length_b   1.000
_cell.length_c   1.000
_cell.angle_alpha   90.00
_cell.angle_beta   90.00
_cell.angle_gamma   90.00
#
_symmetry.space_group_name_H-M   'P 1'
#
loop_
_entity.id
_entity.type
_entity.pdbx_description
1 polymer ?
#
loop_
_entity_poly.entity_id
_entity_poly.type
_entity_poly.pdbx_seq_one_letter_code
_entity_poly.pdbx_strand_id
1 'polypeptide(L)'
;MSGLESSLHHASEELPGDVQTTFRRRSIYESSEEEEGSSLSFPANSLAGSLTASDDDGLEEKRHIEYNLPPDGGYGWLVVACSFLLEFFAEGPISAFGVFQEYYVNERFKGHTSNATISLVGVLNGSCMAILGVVSGKLCERYGYRIVPMCGIILLSLGYLLASFASEPWHLLLTQGVLCGVGTALTFMPALVVPAQWFDRRRGLATGIVNMGIGVGGIVWTQFNHMLIRKISVAWTLRLTSVVVLVACTLSLMLIKTHQVTAAPRKVGWQALNDRRLVLFMCGSFFTGVSSLVPFYYLPGYARDIGVSEGGGALIASMANAASLTGRLVATAVSDYFGPIVILLCAYFLTSTSILLVWTTTHGFAGTMAFGIVFGLGYGATFTQTSALIAKLFGVDALPVFVGLYYTLAGVGYLFGPPVAGVILEKTKSWGSPYLALKLYTGVPMVVACIAIILVKLSTKKRLAA
;
A
#
# COMPACT_ATOMS: atom_id res chain seq x y z
N MET A 1 0.52 2.65 -48.83
CA MET A 1 0.06 1.75 -47.77
C MET A 1 -0.08 0.27 -48.21
N SER A 2 -0.48 -0.01 -49.41
CA SER A 2 -0.63 -1.42 -49.90
C SER A 2 0.66 -2.24 -50.08
N GLY A 3 1.83 -1.60 -50.19
CA GLY A 3 3.12 -2.28 -50.35
C GLY A 3 3.80 -2.72 -49.04
N LEU A 4 3.44 -2.10 -47.92
CA LEU A 4 3.98 -2.45 -46.59
C LEU A 4 3.20 -3.62 -45.97
N GLU A 5 1.91 -3.73 -46.22
CA GLU A 5 1.09 -4.85 -45.74
C GLU A 5 1.45 -6.17 -46.41
N SER A 6 1.81 -6.17 -47.71
CA SER A 6 2.25 -7.37 -48.39
C SER A 6 3.61 -7.88 -47.91
N SER A 7 4.52 -6.98 -47.53
CA SER A 7 5.84 -7.33 -46.98
C SER A 7 5.77 -7.87 -45.55
N LEU A 8 4.85 -7.36 -44.73
CA LEU A 8 4.62 -7.86 -43.39
C LEU A 8 3.90 -9.23 -43.37
N HIS A 9 3.06 -9.48 -44.36
CA HIS A 9 2.38 -10.78 -44.50
C HIS A 9 3.36 -11.90 -44.91
N HIS A 10 4.32 -11.61 -45.80
CA HIS A 10 5.35 -12.58 -46.19
C HIS A 10 6.37 -12.85 -45.06
N ALA A 11 6.71 -11.86 -44.25
CA ALA A 11 7.61 -12.03 -43.09
C ALA A 11 6.98 -12.83 -41.95
N SER A 12 5.63 -12.90 -41.84
CA SER A 12 4.96 -13.63 -40.80
C SER A 12 4.78 -15.13 -41.07
N GLU A 13 4.93 -15.57 -42.33
CA GLU A 13 4.77 -16.99 -42.70
C GLU A 13 6.03 -17.85 -42.43
N GLU A 14 7.19 -17.24 -42.23
CA GLU A 14 8.45 -17.95 -41.96
C GLU A 14 8.79 -18.15 -40.48
N LEU A 15 7.92 -17.71 -39.56
CA LEU A 15 8.17 -17.81 -38.11
C LEU A 15 7.54 -19.09 -37.51
N PRO A 16 8.17 -19.70 -36.47
CA PRO A 16 7.59 -20.85 -35.74
C PRO A 16 6.23 -20.50 -35.13
N GLY A 17 5.32 -21.48 -35.10
CA GLY A 17 3.89 -21.32 -34.80
C GLY A 17 3.55 -20.53 -33.51
N ASP A 18 4.38 -20.57 -32.46
CA ASP A 18 4.18 -19.82 -31.22
C ASP A 18 4.44 -18.31 -31.36
N VAL A 19 5.29 -17.91 -32.31
CA VAL A 19 5.61 -16.51 -32.58
C VAL A 19 4.56 -15.88 -33.50
N GLN A 20 3.99 -16.65 -34.41
CA GLN A 20 2.88 -16.20 -35.28
C GLN A 20 1.62 -15.83 -34.47
N THR A 21 1.30 -16.59 -33.44
CA THR A 21 0.14 -16.30 -32.55
C THR A 21 0.34 -15.03 -31.73
N THR A 22 1.57 -14.71 -31.34
CA THR A 22 1.91 -13.52 -30.58
C THR A 22 1.89 -12.26 -31.45
N PHE A 23 2.38 -12.34 -32.69
CA PHE A 23 2.35 -11.24 -33.66
C PHE A 23 0.92 -10.90 -34.09
N ARG A 24 0.09 -11.91 -34.36
CA ARG A 24 -1.31 -11.73 -34.75
C ARG A 24 -2.17 -11.13 -33.62
N ARG A 25 -1.86 -11.44 -32.35
CA ARG A 25 -2.53 -10.82 -31.19
C ARG A 25 -2.12 -9.37 -30.97
N ARG A 26 -0.88 -9.00 -31.28
CA ARG A 26 -0.39 -7.63 -31.12
C ARG A 26 -0.99 -6.70 -32.19
N SER A 27 -1.10 -7.14 -33.43
CA SER A 27 -1.73 -6.36 -34.51
C SER A 27 -3.24 -6.14 -34.29
N ILE A 28 -3.93 -7.10 -33.65
CA ILE A 28 -5.36 -6.96 -33.28
C ILE A 28 -5.52 -5.97 -32.09
N TYR A 29 -4.53 -5.88 -31.18
CA TYR A 29 -4.58 -4.95 -30.06
C TYR A 29 -4.27 -3.50 -30.48
N GLU A 30 -3.30 -3.32 -31.38
CA GLU A 30 -2.98 -2.01 -31.96
C GLU A 30 -4.11 -1.47 -32.86
N SER A 31 -4.81 -2.33 -33.60
CA SER A 31 -5.96 -1.92 -34.40
C SER A 31 -7.23 -1.56 -33.57
N SER A 32 -7.38 -2.10 -32.36
CA SER A 32 -8.49 -1.73 -31.47
C SER A 32 -8.24 -0.45 -30.66
N GLU A 33 -6.97 -0.03 -30.51
CA GLU A 33 -6.63 1.27 -29.89
C GLU A 33 -6.70 2.44 -30.89
N GLU A 34 -6.52 2.18 -32.21
CA GLU A 34 -6.66 3.22 -33.25
C GLU A 34 -8.11 3.64 -33.52
N GLU A 35 -9.11 2.83 -33.20
CA GLU A 35 -10.53 3.21 -33.35
C GLU A 35 -11.10 4.07 -32.21
N GLU A 36 -10.45 4.12 -31.02
CA GLU A 36 -10.91 4.97 -29.91
C GLU A 36 -10.11 6.27 -29.68
N GLY A 37 -9.05 6.53 -30.45
CA GLY A 37 -8.14 7.66 -30.23
C GLY A 37 -7.82 8.50 -31.46
N SER A 38 -8.80 9.22 -31.98
CA SER A 38 -8.51 10.25 -32.99
C SER A 38 -7.88 11.49 -32.35
N SER A 39 -6.75 11.90 -32.93
CA SER A 39 -6.06 13.18 -32.82
C SER A 39 -5.13 13.41 -31.63
N LEU A 40 -3.85 13.10 -31.86
CA LEU A 40 -2.72 13.98 -31.56
C LEU A 40 -1.50 13.50 -32.37
N SER A 41 -1.30 14.09 -33.54
CA SER A 41 -0.12 13.93 -34.40
C SER A 41 1.09 14.57 -33.72
N PHE A 42 2.10 13.77 -33.37
CA PHE A 42 3.47 14.21 -33.18
C PHE A 42 4.25 13.97 -34.48
N PRO A 43 5.09 14.91 -34.94
CA PRO A 43 5.81 14.78 -36.21
C PRO A 43 6.89 13.70 -36.10
N ALA A 44 6.70 12.63 -36.87
CA ALA A 44 7.67 11.58 -37.11
C ALA A 44 8.70 12.04 -38.19
N ASN A 45 9.56 13.01 -37.85
CA ASN A 45 10.65 13.40 -38.74
C ASN A 45 11.87 13.88 -37.91
N SER A 46 12.64 12.93 -37.37
CA SER A 46 14.06 13.15 -37.02
C SER A 46 14.86 11.88 -36.69
N LEU A 47 14.52 10.72 -37.27
CA LEU A 47 15.33 9.49 -37.12
C LEU A 47 15.47 8.72 -38.42
N ALA A 48 15.63 9.43 -39.53
CA ALA A 48 16.09 8.85 -40.81
C ALA A 48 17.48 9.42 -41.11
N GLY A 49 18.46 9.04 -40.32
CA GLY A 49 19.87 9.39 -40.53
C GLY A 49 20.77 8.30 -39.94
N SER A 50 21.40 7.54 -40.85
CA SER A 50 22.48 6.56 -40.61
C SER A 50 22.11 5.23 -39.93
N LEU A 51 21.51 4.32 -40.67
CA LEU A 51 21.57 2.88 -40.38
C LEU A 51 22.46 2.24 -41.49
N THR A 52 23.78 2.32 -41.30
CA THR A 52 24.72 1.35 -41.81
C THR A 52 25.53 0.83 -40.63
N ALA A 53 24.85 0.10 -39.74
CA ALA A 53 25.46 -0.78 -38.76
C ALA A 53 25.24 -2.21 -39.25
N SER A 54 26.27 -3.05 -39.14
CA SER A 54 26.30 -4.43 -39.59
C SER A 54 25.13 -5.25 -39.00
N ASP A 55 24.58 -6.19 -39.78
CA ASP A 55 23.45 -7.06 -39.39
C ASP A 55 23.66 -7.85 -38.06
N ASP A 56 24.89 -7.95 -37.58
CA ASP A 56 25.25 -8.61 -36.32
C ASP A 56 24.87 -7.79 -35.09
N ASP A 57 25.00 -6.46 -35.12
CA ASP A 57 24.61 -5.58 -34.00
C ASP A 57 23.08 -5.59 -33.74
N GLY A 58 22.30 -5.68 -34.81
CA GLY A 58 20.84 -5.76 -34.73
C GLY A 58 20.33 -7.09 -34.21
N LEU A 59 21.10 -8.17 -34.37
CA LEU A 59 20.77 -9.50 -33.82
C LEU A 59 21.18 -9.63 -32.36
N GLU A 60 22.25 -8.97 -31.91
CA GLU A 60 22.63 -8.89 -30.52
C GLU A 60 21.67 -8.02 -29.72
N GLU A 61 21.25 -6.88 -30.26
CA GLU A 61 20.25 -6.00 -29.62
C GLU A 61 18.90 -6.70 -29.51
N LYS A 62 18.44 -7.43 -30.53
CA LYS A 62 17.21 -8.25 -30.45
C LYS A 62 17.34 -9.40 -29.46
N ARG A 63 18.49 -10.08 -29.38
CA ARG A 63 18.74 -11.10 -28.33
C ARG A 63 18.76 -10.51 -26.93
N HIS A 64 19.37 -9.34 -26.71
CA HIS A 64 19.34 -8.63 -25.42
C HIS A 64 17.93 -8.22 -25.02
N ILE A 65 17.09 -7.80 -25.96
CA ILE A 65 15.69 -7.45 -25.69
C ILE A 65 14.89 -8.72 -25.36
N GLU A 66 15.09 -9.82 -26.06
CA GLU A 66 14.37 -11.08 -25.84
C GLU A 66 14.75 -11.77 -24.53
N TYR A 67 16.01 -11.63 -24.05
CA TYR A 67 16.48 -12.14 -22.76
C TYR A 67 15.96 -11.35 -21.54
N ASN A 68 15.41 -10.16 -21.72
CA ASN A 68 14.99 -9.26 -20.64
C ASN A 68 13.48 -9.16 -20.47
N LEU A 69 12.67 -9.88 -21.23
CA LEU A 69 11.22 -9.89 -21.03
C LEU A 69 10.85 -10.66 -19.76
N PRO A 70 9.94 -10.13 -18.94
CA PRO A 70 9.44 -10.85 -17.76
C PRO A 70 8.83 -12.20 -18.16
N PRO A 71 9.15 -13.30 -17.46
CA PRO A 71 8.70 -14.65 -17.86
C PRO A 71 7.20 -14.89 -17.64
N ASP A 72 6.44 -13.97 -17.04
CA ASP A 72 4.99 -14.02 -16.75
C ASP A 72 4.51 -15.32 -16.06
N GLY A 73 5.42 -16.01 -15.36
CA GLY A 73 5.09 -17.28 -14.70
C GLY A 73 6.26 -17.96 -14.02
N GLY A 74 6.17 -19.28 -13.87
CA GLY A 74 7.24 -20.12 -13.34
C GLY A 74 7.67 -19.71 -11.92
N TYR A 75 8.97 -19.49 -11.73
CA TYR A 75 9.56 -19.06 -10.46
C TYR A 75 9.01 -17.74 -9.92
N GLY A 76 8.47 -16.88 -10.79
CA GLY A 76 7.83 -15.62 -10.41
C GLY A 76 6.70 -15.83 -9.38
N TRP A 77 5.93 -16.91 -9.47
CA TRP A 77 4.89 -17.21 -8.48
C TRP A 77 5.44 -17.56 -7.10
N LEU A 78 6.62 -18.21 -7.03
CA LEU A 78 7.32 -18.43 -5.76
C LEU A 78 7.80 -17.10 -5.18
N VAL A 79 8.30 -16.18 -6.01
CA VAL A 79 8.68 -14.82 -5.58
C VAL A 79 7.46 -14.07 -5.04
N VAL A 80 6.29 -14.16 -5.68
CA VAL A 80 5.04 -13.59 -5.18
C VAL A 80 4.65 -14.17 -3.82
N ALA A 81 4.70 -15.49 -3.66
CA ALA A 81 4.39 -16.15 -2.38
C ALA A 81 5.35 -15.72 -1.26
N CYS A 82 6.65 -15.65 -1.55
CA CYS A 82 7.65 -15.19 -0.58
C CYS A 82 7.48 -13.71 -0.21
N SER A 83 7.15 -12.86 -1.19
CA SER A 83 6.86 -11.43 -0.95
C SER A 83 5.56 -11.25 -0.16
N PHE A 84 4.53 -12.06 -0.41
CA PHE A 84 3.33 -12.12 0.42
C PHE A 84 3.68 -12.44 1.88
N LEU A 85 4.56 -13.43 2.12
CA LEU A 85 5.00 -13.78 3.46
C LEU A 85 5.81 -12.64 4.11
N LEU A 86 6.64 -11.92 3.36
CA LEU A 86 7.32 -10.73 3.87
C LEU A 86 6.32 -9.69 4.37
N GLU A 87 5.29 -9.36 3.57
CA GLU A 87 4.24 -8.41 3.97
C GLU A 87 3.42 -8.93 5.16
N PHE A 88 3.09 -10.22 5.19
CA PHE A 88 2.37 -10.86 6.28
C PHE A 88 3.11 -10.76 7.61
N PHE A 89 4.42 -11.00 7.63
CA PHE A 89 5.22 -11.01 8.86
C PHE A 89 5.78 -9.64 9.22
N ALA A 90 6.05 -8.75 8.27
CA ALA A 90 6.57 -7.42 8.54
C ALA A 90 5.46 -6.41 8.85
N GLU A 91 4.39 -6.37 8.03
CA GLU A 91 3.30 -5.39 8.14
C GLU A 91 2.12 -5.89 9.00
N GLY A 92 1.91 -7.20 9.07
CA GLY A 92 0.83 -7.80 9.85
C GLY A 92 0.81 -7.37 11.32
N PRO A 93 1.94 -7.44 12.06
CA PRO A 93 2.02 -7.00 13.44
C PRO A 93 1.69 -5.51 13.65
N ILE A 94 2.01 -4.66 12.66
CA ILE A 94 1.70 -3.22 12.67
C ILE A 94 0.20 -3.00 12.55
N SER A 95 -0.46 -3.71 11.64
CA SER A 95 -1.91 -3.66 11.47
C SER A 95 -2.67 -4.10 12.72
N ALA A 96 -2.02 -4.88 13.60
CA ALA A 96 -2.55 -5.35 14.88
C ALA A 96 -2.19 -4.43 16.06
N PHE A 97 -1.56 -3.26 15.84
CA PHE A 97 -1.06 -2.40 16.92
C PHE A 97 -2.14 -1.93 17.89
N GLY A 98 -3.39 -1.81 17.45
CA GLY A 98 -4.50 -1.41 18.30
C GLY A 98 -4.69 -2.30 19.54
N VAL A 99 -4.37 -3.59 19.47
CA VAL A 99 -4.40 -4.52 20.62
C VAL A 99 -3.28 -4.20 21.62
N PHE A 100 -2.07 -3.89 21.12
CA PHE A 100 -0.97 -3.44 21.97
C PHE A 100 -1.27 -2.09 22.62
N GLN A 101 -1.84 -1.14 21.88
CA GLN A 101 -2.21 0.18 22.38
C GLN A 101 -3.20 0.07 23.54
N GLU A 102 -4.23 -0.74 23.38
CA GLU A 102 -5.23 -0.97 24.41
C GLU A 102 -4.59 -1.53 25.69
N TYR A 103 -3.73 -2.54 25.58
CA TYR A 103 -3.00 -3.13 26.70
C TYR A 103 -2.04 -2.14 27.37
N TYR A 104 -1.23 -1.40 26.59
CA TYR A 104 -0.27 -0.44 27.14
C TYR A 104 -0.92 0.69 27.93
N VAL A 105 -2.03 1.23 27.44
CA VAL A 105 -2.75 2.33 28.10
C VAL A 105 -3.47 1.88 29.36
N ASN A 106 -4.11 0.71 29.32
CA ASN A 106 -5.04 0.30 30.38
C ASN A 106 -4.42 -0.60 31.44
N GLU A 107 -3.32 -1.31 31.09
CA GLU A 107 -2.69 -2.25 32.02
C GLU A 107 -1.24 -1.87 32.35
N ARG A 108 -0.33 -1.85 31.34
CA ARG A 108 1.10 -1.71 31.61
C ARG A 108 1.51 -0.34 32.16
N PHE A 109 1.01 0.73 31.55
CA PHE A 109 1.35 2.11 31.93
C PHE A 109 0.15 2.89 32.44
N LYS A 110 -0.79 2.19 33.08
CA LYS A 110 -2.03 2.78 33.60
C LYS A 110 -1.72 3.95 34.54
N GLY A 111 -2.25 5.12 34.24
CA GLY A 111 -2.04 6.35 35.02
C GLY A 111 -0.71 7.08 34.77
N HIS A 112 0.23 6.49 34.02
CA HIS A 112 1.53 7.10 33.72
C HIS A 112 1.69 7.51 32.25
N THR A 113 0.70 7.21 31.40
CA THR A 113 0.78 7.53 29.98
C THR A 113 -0.58 7.91 29.42
N SER A 114 -0.56 8.60 28.29
CA SER A 114 -1.75 9.01 27.57
C SER A 114 -2.01 8.13 26.34
N ASN A 115 -3.26 8.10 25.87
CA ASN A 115 -3.62 7.48 24.59
C ASN A 115 -2.84 8.10 23.44
N ALA A 116 -2.59 9.42 23.49
CA ALA A 116 -1.81 10.14 22.50
C ALA A 116 -0.36 9.66 22.45
N THR A 117 0.29 9.47 23.60
CA THR A 117 1.69 9.02 23.70
C THR A 117 1.85 7.59 23.16
N ILE A 118 0.95 6.69 23.53
CA ILE A 118 1.04 5.30 23.03
C ILE A 118 0.69 5.19 21.56
N SER A 119 -0.30 5.96 21.07
CA SER A 119 -0.61 5.94 19.63
C SER A 119 0.55 6.43 18.77
N LEU A 120 1.43 7.32 19.30
CA LEU A 120 2.66 7.71 18.61
C LEU A 120 3.58 6.53 18.30
N VAL A 121 3.58 5.47 19.11
CA VAL A 121 4.43 4.29 18.85
C VAL A 121 4.04 3.65 17.52
N GLY A 122 2.76 3.31 17.33
CA GLY A 122 2.30 2.72 16.08
C GLY A 122 2.38 3.69 14.88
N VAL A 123 2.07 4.96 15.13
CA VAL A 123 2.17 6.01 14.12
C VAL A 123 3.59 6.22 13.63
N LEU A 124 4.59 6.27 14.52
CA LEU A 124 6.00 6.39 14.12
C LEU A 124 6.42 5.23 13.23
N ASN A 125 5.98 4.01 13.54
CA ASN A 125 6.22 2.85 12.70
C ASN A 125 5.64 3.06 11.29
N GLY A 126 4.33 3.31 11.17
CA GLY A 126 3.67 3.53 9.87
C GLY A 126 4.19 4.74 9.11
N SER A 127 4.53 5.84 9.82
CA SER A 127 5.08 7.05 9.19
C SER A 127 6.50 6.83 8.69
N CYS A 128 7.37 6.18 9.49
CA CYS A 128 8.72 5.83 9.04
C CYS A 128 8.67 4.93 7.81
N MET A 129 7.79 3.90 7.80
CA MET A 129 7.57 3.05 6.64
C MET A 129 7.19 3.89 5.40
N ALA A 130 6.19 4.74 5.52
CA ALA A 130 5.67 5.52 4.40
C ALA A 130 6.68 6.56 3.88
N ILE A 131 7.36 7.28 4.78
CA ILE A 131 8.31 8.34 4.42
C ILE A 131 9.63 7.75 3.90
N LEU A 132 10.15 6.70 4.53
CA LEU A 132 11.43 6.09 4.15
C LEU A 132 11.31 5.09 3.01
N GLY A 133 10.09 4.73 2.56
CA GLY A 133 9.89 3.82 1.46
C GLY A 133 10.60 4.25 0.16
N VAL A 134 10.60 5.55 -0.16
CA VAL A 134 11.33 6.10 -1.31
C VAL A 134 12.85 5.94 -1.15
N VAL A 135 13.35 6.15 0.08
CA VAL A 135 14.78 5.95 0.40
C VAL A 135 15.15 4.48 0.28
N SER A 136 14.28 3.58 0.77
CA SER A 136 14.45 2.12 0.66
C SER A 136 14.58 1.68 -0.79
N GLY A 137 13.73 2.18 -1.70
CA GLY A 137 13.84 1.89 -3.13
C GLY A 137 15.22 2.25 -3.70
N LYS A 138 15.71 3.47 -3.44
CA LYS A 138 17.04 3.93 -3.88
C LYS A 138 18.18 3.11 -3.27
N LEU A 139 18.06 2.71 -2.01
CA LEU A 139 19.05 1.85 -1.37
C LEU A 139 19.09 0.46 -2.03
N CYS A 140 17.92 -0.10 -2.39
CA CYS A 140 17.83 -1.37 -3.09
C CYS A 140 18.45 -1.32 -4.48
N GLU A 141 18.28 -0.22 -5.22
CA GLU A 141 18.94 0.00 -6.51
C GLU A 141 20.47 0.04 -6.37
N ARG A 142 20.98 0.63 -5.28
CA ARG A 142 22.42 0.79 -5.05
C ARG A 142 23.10 -0.42 -4.42
N TYR A 143 22.48 -1.04 -3.41
CA TYR A 143 23.07 -2.11 -2.60
C TYR A 143 22.43 -3.48 -2.85
N GLY A 144 21.37 -3.53 -3.65
CA GLY A 144 20.66 -4.75 -4.04
C GLY A 144 19.46 -5.11 -3.18
N TYR A 145 18.55 -5.83 -3.81
CA TYR A 145 17.26 -6.27 -3.23
C TYR A 145 17.36 -7.45 -2.25
N ARG A 146 18.56 -7.85 -1.85
CA ARG A 146 18.81 -8.87 -0.79
C ARG A 146 19.39 -8.25 0.46
N ILE A 147 20.39 -7.36 0.31
CA ILE A 147 21.09 -6.77 1.46
C ILE A 147 20.19 -5.80 2.20
N VAL A 148 19.51 -4.91 1.48
CA VAL A 148 18.67 -3.88 2.09
C VAL A 148 17.49 -4.47 2.88
N PRO A 149 16.67 -5.39 2.32
CA PRO A 149 15.60 -6.00 3.12
C PRO A 149 16.15 -6.89 4.25
N MET A 150 17.29 -7.53 4.12
CA MET A 150 17.91 -8.27 5.22
C MET A 150 18.26 -7.36 6.40
N CYS A 151 18.86 -6.19 6.14
CA CYS A 151 19.07 -5.17 7.17
C CYS A 151 17.73 -4.72 7.79
N GLY A 152 16.69 -4.57 6.96
CA GLY A 152 15.34 -4.24 7.42
C GLY A 152 14.76 -5.29 8.37
N ILE A 153 14.86 -6.58 8.03
CA ILE A 153 14.40 -7.70 8.85
C ILE A 153 15.11 -7.73 10.20
N ILE A 154 16.42 -7.52 10.20
CA ILE A 154 17.22 -7.47 11.43
C ILE A 154 16.78 -6.30 12.32
N LEU A 155 16.62 -5.10 11.75
CA LEU A 155 16.17 -3.92 12.51
C LEU A 155 14.76 -4.10 13.06
N LEU A 156 13.84 -4.65 12.26
CA LEU A 156 12.46 -4.93 12.67
C LEU A 156 12.41 -5.94 13.82
N SER A 157 13.14 -7.04 13.69
CA SER A 157 13.23 -8.07 14.72
C SER A 157 13.85 -7.52 16.00
N LEU A 158 14.98 -6.80 15.89
CA LEU A 158 15.64 -6.15 17.02
C LEU A 158 14.72 -5.13 17.71
N GLY A 159 13.93 -4.38 16.93
CA GLY A 159 12.93 -3.44 17.45
C GLY A 159 11.90 -4.13 18.36
N TYR A 160 11.32 -5.26 17.93
CA TYR A 160 10.40 -6.04 18.77
C TYR A 160 11.10 -6.65 20.00
N LEU A 161 12.33 -7.14 19.81
CA LEU A 161 13.10 -7.72 20.92
C LEU A 161 13.39 -6.66 21.99
N LEU A 162 13.88 -5.49 21.61
CA LEU A 162 14.18 -4.40 22.53
C LEU A 162 12.91 -3.84 23.18
N ALA A 163 11.80 -3.75 22.45
CA ALA A 163 10.50 -3.34 22.99
C ALA A 163 10.04 -4.29 24.13
N SER A 164 10.44 -5.55 24.14
CA SER A 164 10.11 -6.49 25.21
C SER A 164 10.71 -6.12 26.55
N PHE A 165 11.78 -5.35 26.58
CA PHE A 165 12.47 -4.86 27.77
C PHE A 165 12.06 -3.44 28.16
N ALA A 166 11.16 -2.80 27.38
CA ALA A 166 10.73 -1.44 27.65
C ALA A 166 10.08 -1.31 29.03
N SER A 167 10.59 -0.42 29.88
CA SER A 167 10.06 -0.06 31.20
C SER A 167 9.27 1.26 31.16
N GLU A 168 9.59 2.14 30.22
CA GLU A 168 8.99 3.46 30.05
C GLU A 168 8.37 3.62 28.66
N PRO A 169 7.34 4.46 28.48
CA PRO A 169 6.71 4.66 27.18
C PRO A 169 7.66 5.11 26.06
N TRP A 170 8.66 5.92 26.39
CA TRP A 170 9.63 6.42 25.40
C TRP A 170 10.53 5.30 24.84
N HIS A 171 10.79 4.23 25.60
CA HIS A 171 11.49 3.06 25.08
C HIS A 171 10.71 2.45 23.91
N LEU A 172 9.38 2.38 24.02
CA LEU A 172 8.52 1.86 22.94
C LEU A 172 8.52 2.77 21.72
N LEU A 173 8.57 4.10 21.91
CA LEU A 173 8.67 5.06 20.80
C LEU A 173 9.92 4.80 19.95
N LEU A 174 11.06 4.56 20.58
CA LEU A 174 12.33 4.33 19.87
C LEU A 174 12.40 2.92 19.28
N THR A 175 11.96 1.91 20.02
CA THR A 175 12.12 0.50 19.62
C THR A 175 10.98 0.05 18.70
N GLN A 176 9.75 -0.01 19.18
CA GLN A 176 8.58 -0.46 18.41
C GLN A 176 8.10 0.60 17.41
N GLY A 177 8.33 1.89 17.69
CA GLY A 177 8.01 2.99 16.77
C GLY A 177 9.09 3.16 15.69
N VAL A 178 10.19 3.81 16.03
CA VAL A 178 11.20 4.23 15.05
C VAL A 178 11.98 3.04 14.48
N LEU A 179 12.56 2.19 15.34
CA LEU A 179 13.44 1.10 14.89
C LEU A 179 12.67 0.08 14.05
N CYS A 180 11.48 -0.34 14.52
CA CYS A 180 10.61 -1.19 13.71
C CYS A 180 10.18 -0.49 12.42
N GLY A 181 9.82 0.80 12.47
CA GLY A 181 9.37 1.55 11.29
C GLY A 181 10.45 1.66 10.20
N VAL A 182 11.70 1.89 10.58
CA VAL A 182 12.85 1.85 9.65
C VAL A 182 13.01 0.45 9.08
N GLY A 183 12.97 -0.59 9.94
CA GLY A 183 13.04 -1.98 9.49
C GLY A 183 11.95 -2.33 8.49
N THR A 184 10.72 -1.94 8.78
CA THR A 184 9.57 -2.15 7.89
C THR A 184 9.74 -1.41 6.56
N ALA A 185 10.19 -0.15 6.56
CA ALA A 185 10.44 0.61 5.34
C ALA A 185 11.43 -0.11 4.40
N LEU A 186 12.47 -0.71 4.96
CA LEU A 186 13.50 -1.42 4.19
C LEU A 186 13.00 -2.79 3.66
N THR A 187 11.96 -3.38 4.22
CA THR A 187 11.36 -4.65 3.76
C THR A 187 10.19 -4.44 2.81
N PHE A 188 9.35 -3.43 3.05
CA PHE A 188 8.11 -3.18 2.33
C PHE A 188 8.33 -2.90 0.84
N MET A 189 9.17 -1.92 0.49
CA MET A 189 9.38 -1.56 -0.92
C MET A 189 9.97 -2.68 -1.76
N PRO A 190 11.01 -3.41 -1.33
CA PRO A 190 11.48 -4.59 -2.06
C PRO A 190 10.44 -5.67 -2.27
N ALA A 191 9.59 -5.93 -1.25
CA ALA A 191 8.53 -6.92 -1.34
C ALA A 191 7.50 -6.59 -2.43
N LEU A 192 7.24 -5.32 -2.70
CA LEU A 192 6.35 -4.88 -3.79
C LEU A 192 7.03 -4.85 -5.16
N VAL A 193 8.29 -4.39 -5.21
CA VAL A 193 9.00 -4.13 -6.47
C VAL A 193 9.49 -5.42 -7.14
N VAL A 194 10.03 -6.38 -6.36
CA VAL A 194 10.64 -7.59 -6.93
C VAL A 194 9.62 -8.47 -7.67
N PRO A 195 8.42 -8.76 -7.14
CA PRO A 195 7.40 -9.51 -7.89
C PRO A 195 7.00 -8.84 -9.21
N ALA A 196 6.94 -7.51 -9.21
CA ALA A 196 6.58 -6.75 -10.40
C ALA A 196 7.62 -6.86 -11.54
N GLN A 197 8.85 -7.31 -11.26
CA GLN A 197 9.89 -7.57 -12.27
C GLN A 197 9.69 -8.90 -13.01
N TRP A 198 8.94 -9.84 -12.44
CA TRP A 198 8.70 -11.18 -12.99
C TRP A 198 7.47 -11.25 -13.90
N PHE A 199 6.60 -10.22 -13.87
CA PHE A 199 5.33 -10.22 -14.57
C PHE A 199 5.15 -8.92 -15.39
N ASP A 200 4.72 -9.06 -16.64
CA ASP A 200 4.26 -7.96 -17.48
C ASP A 200 2.73 -7.96 -17.56
N ARG A 201 2.13 -8.99 -18.15
CA ARG A 201 0.67 -9.11 -18.30
C ARG A 201 -0.08 -9.28 -16.98
N ARG A 202 0.51 -9.99 -16.01
CA ARG A 202 -0.11 -10.30 -14.71
C ARG A 202 0.47 -9.48 -13.55
N ARG A 203 1.14 -8.37 -13.86
CA ARG A 203 1.81 -7.51 -12.86
C ARG A 203 0.87 -7.03 -11.77
N GLY A 204 -0.35 -6.58 -12.15
CA GLY A 204 -1.37 -6.15 -11.19
C GLY A 204 -1.84 -7.28 -10.27
N LEU A 205 -2.01 -8.49 -10.81
CA LEU A 205 -2.37 -9.67 -10.01
C LEU A 205 -1.26 -10.05 -9.03
N ALA A 206 -0.01 -10.08 -9.50
CA ALA A 206 1.15 -10.43 -8.68
C ALA A 206 1.32 -9.46 -7.49
N THR A 207 1.34 -8.15 -7.75
CA THR A 207 1.43 -7.12 -6.71
C THR A 207 0.19 -7.08 -5.82
N GLY A 208 -1.00 -7.37 -6.37
CA GLY A 208 -2.23 -7.53 -5.62
C GLY A 208 -2.16 -8.64 -4.58
N ILE A 209 -1.67 -9.83 -4.96
CA ILE A 209 -1.48 -10.97 -4.04
C ILE A 209 -0.48 -10.60 -2.94
N VAL A 210 0.62 -9.94 -3.25
CA VAL A 210 1.60 -9.50 -2.24
C VAL A 210 0.94 -8.57 -1.22
N ASN A 211 0.19 -7.57 -1.67
CA ASN A 211 -0.53 -6.64 -0.79
C ASN A 211 -1.62 -7.32 0.08
N MET A 212 -2.14 -8.49 -0.34
CA MET A 212 -3.03 -9.28 0.52
C MET A 212 -2.33 -9.78 1.78
N GLY A 213 -1.00 -9.95 1.75
CA GLY A 213 -0.20 -10.32 2.92
C GLY A 213 -0.44 -9.40 4.12
N ILE A 214 -0.56 -8.10 3.88
CA ILE A 214 -0.88 -7.10 4.92
C ILE A 214 -2.25 -7.36 5.55
N GLY A 215 -3.27 -7.58 4.72
CA GLY A 215 -4.64 -7.79 5.20
C GLY A 215 -4.80 -9.11 5.97
N VAL A 216 -4.29 -10.21 5.41
CA VAL A 216 -4.30 -11.53 6.08
C VAL A 216 -3.45 -11.48 7.34
N GLY A 217 -2.29 -10.82 7.29
CA GLY A 217 -1.43 -10.58 8.45
C GLY A 217 -2.18 -9.82 9.54
N GLY A 218 -2.86 -8.73 9.20
CA GLY A 218 -3.67 -7.95 10.16
C GLY A 218 -4.73 -8.80 10.87
N ILE A 219 -5.40 -9.72 10.16
CA ILE A 219 -6.38 -10.63 10.76
C ILE A 219 -5.70 -11.58 11.75
N VAL A 220 -4.69 -12.28 11.30
CA VAL A 220 -4.02 -13.33 12.07
C VAL A 220 -3.28 -12.74 13.27
N TRP A 221 -2.47 -11.70 13.05
CA TRP A 221 -1.68 -11.08 14.11
C TRP A 221 -2.53 -10.38 15.18
N THR A 222 -3.70 -9.84 14.82
CA THR A 222 -4.61 -9.25 15.82
C THR A 222 -5.07 -10.31 16.82
N GLN A 223 -5.54 -11.47 16.35
CA GLN A 223 -5.98 -12.56 17.22
C GLN A 223 -4.82 -13.23 17.94
N PHE A 224 -3.70 -13.43 17.24
CA PHE A 224 -2.51 -14.05 17.79
C PHE A 224 -1.91 -13.21 18.94
N ASN A 225 -1.77 -11.90 18.75
CA ASN A 225 -1.26 -10.99 19.77
C ASN A 225 -2.22 -10.91 20.96
N HIS A 226 -3.53 -10.79 20.72
CA HIS A 226 -4.52 -10.78 21.80
C HIS A 226 -4.43 -12.07 22.67
N MET A 227 -4.36 -13.23 22.00
CA MET A 227 -4.26 -14.52 22.69
C MET A 227 -2.95 -14.65 23.49
N LEU A 228 -1.81 -14.26 22.92
CA LEU A 228 -0.51 -14.38 23.57
C LEU A 228 -0.34 -13.41 24.74
N ILE A 229 -0.75 -12.17 24.59
CA ILE A 229 -0.70 -11.16 25.68
C ILE A 229 -1.45 -11.68 26.91
N ARG A 230 -2.61 -12.32 26.70
CA ARG A 230 -3.43 -12.88 27.79
C ARG A 230 -2.87 -14.16 28.39
N LYS A 231 -2.30 -15.05 27.56
CA LYS A 231 -1.83 -16.36 28.05
C LYS A 231 -0.42 -16.33 28.64
N ILE A 232 0.45 -15.49 28.13
CA ILE A 232 1.88 -15.52 28.48
C ILE A 232 2.30 -14.19 29.12
N SER A 233 2.42 -13.16 28.36
CA SER A 233 2.61 -11.73 28.71
C SER A 233 2.98 -10.93 27.45
N VAL A 234 2.90 -9.60 27.53
CA VAL A 234 3.29 -8.75 26.40
C VAL A 234 4.79 -8.85 26.05
N ALA A 235 5.64 -9.01 27.08
CA ALA A 235 7.09 -9.15 26.87
C ALA A 235 7.45 -10.42 26.08
N TRP A 236 6.85 -11.54 26.44
CA TRP A 236 7.05 -12.79 25.71
C TRP A 236 6.39 -12.77 24.33
N THR A 237 5.25 -12.11 24.18
CA THR A 237 4.61 -11.90 22.88
C THR A 237 5.56 -11.16 21.93
N LEU A 238 6.19 -10.07 22.38
CA LEU A 238 7.12 -9.30 21.58
C LEU A 238 8.39 -10.09 21.22
N ARG A 239 8.95 -10.88 22.17
CA ARG A 239 10.10 -11.77 21.90
C ARG A 239 9.77 -12.83 20.86
N LEU A 240 8.61 -13.47 21.01
CA LEU A 240 8.14 -14.48 20.05
C LEU A 240 7.91 -13.85 18.67
N THR A 241 7.26 -12.68 18.61
CA THR A 241 7.09 -11.93 17.35
C THR A 241 8.43 -11.61 16.71
N SER A 242 9.44 -11.17 17.52
CA SER A 242 10.80 -10.90 17.02
C SER A 242 11.42 -12.13 16.34
N VAL A 243 11.38 -13.29 17.00
CA VAL A 243 11.96 -14.53 16.48
C VAL A 243 11.21 -14.99 15.23
N VAL A 244 9.88 -14.99 15.26
CA VAL A 244 9.04 -15.40 14.12
C VAL A 244 9.30 -14.51 12.90
N VAL A 245 9.33 -13.20 13.08
CA VAL A 245 9.63 -12.24 12.01
C VAL A 245 11.02 -12.47 11.44
N LEU A 246 12.05 -12.62 12.31
CA LEU A 246 13.41 -12.86 11.87
C LEU A 246 13.52 -14.13 11.01
N VAL A 247 13.00 -15.24 11.50
CA VAL A 247 13.12 -16.54 10.83
C VAL A 247 12.28 -16.57 9.54
N ALA A 248 11.01 -16.22 9.64
CA ALA A 248 10.09 -16.33 8.50
C ALA A 248 10.44 -15.35 7.36
N CYS A 249 10.76 -14.09 7.69
CA CYS A 249 11.16 -13.12 6.68
C CYS A 249 12.52 -13.47 6.06
N THR A 250 13.49 -13.97 6.85
CA THR A 250 14.80 -14.38 6.31
C THR A 250 14.66 -15.56 5.36
N LEU A 251 13.89 -16.59 5.74
CA LEU A 251 13.62 -17.74 4.86
C LEU A 251 12.91 -17.31 3.56
N SER A 252 11.91 -16.43 3.67
CA SER A 252 11.22 -15.88 2.50
C SER A 252 12.18 -15.11 1.60
N LEU A 253 13.04 -14.26 2.18
CA LEU A 253 13.99 -13.45 1.42
C LEU A 253 15.06 -14.29 0.72
N MET A 254 15.52 -15.39 1.31
CA MET A 254 16.48 -16.31 0.69
C MET A 254 15.96 -16.92 -0.62
N LEU A 255 14.66 -17.16 -0.70
CA LEU A 255 13.98 -17.71 -1.88
C LEU A 255 13.65 -16.64 -2.93
N ILE A 256 13.73 -15.36 -2.60
CA ILE A 256 13.46 -14.28 -3.56
C ILE A 256 14.66 -14.11 -4.49
N LYS A 257 14.39 -14.22 -5.80
CA LYS A 257 15.35 -13.90 -6.86
C LYS A 257 14.87 -12.65 -7.61
N THR A 258 15.78 -11.73 -7.84
CA THR A 258 15.52 -10.54 -8.67
C THR A 258 15.64 -10.89 -10.14
N HIS A 259 14.75 -10.37 -10.96
CA HIS A 259 14.88 -10.38 -12.41
C HIS A 259 15.31 -8.98 -12.83
N GLN A 260 16.50 -8.86 -13.44
CA GLN A 260 17.02 -7.54 -13.84
C GLN A 260 16.24 -7.03 -15.07
N VAL A 261 15.30 -6.15 -14.83
CA VAL A 261 14.73 -5.31 -15.90
C VAL A 261 15.56 -4.05 -15.98
N THR A 262 16.36 -3.91 -17.01
CA THR A 262 17.23 -2.75 -17.27
C THR A 262 16.40 -1.58 -17.84
N ALA A 263 15.34 -1.19 -17.15
CA ALA A 263 14.64 0.05 -17.47
C ALA A 263 15.25 1.17 -16.63
N ALA A 264 16.01 2.06 -17.25
CA ALA A 264 16.51 3.26 -16.57
C ALA A 264 15.31 4.08 -16.03
N PRO A 265 15.30 4.43 -14.74
CA PRO A 265 14.19 5.20 -14.18
C PRO A 265 14.11 6.56 -14.89
N ARG A 266 13.00 6.82 -15.57
CA ARG A 266 12.77 8.09 -16.23
C ARG A 266 12.74 9.19 -15.16
N LYS A 267 13.63 10.17 -15.27
CA LYS A 267 13.67 11.30 -14.36
C LYS A 267 12.38 12.10 -14.49
N VAL A 268 11.50 12.00 -13.53
CA VAL A 268 10.31 12.85 -13.46
C VAL A 268 10.78 14.25 -13.08
N GLY A 269 10.60 15.23 -13.99
CA GLY A 269 11.00 16.61 -13.74
C GLY A 269 10.12 17.26 -12.66
N TRP A 270 10.71 18.19 -11.89
CA TRP A 270 9.99 18.99 -10.87
C TRP A 270 8.79 19.76 -11.44
N GLN A 271 8.76 19.98 -12.76
CA GLN A 271 7.63 20.59 -13.50
C GLN A 271 6.30 19.81 -13.34
N ALA A 272 6.37 18.50 -13.07
CA ALA A 272 5.18 17.70 -12.80
C ALA A 272 4.43 18.15 -11.52
N LEU A 273 5.13 18.77 -10.56
CA LEU A 273 4.52 19.35 -9.35
C LEU A 273 3.64 20.56 -9.63
N ASN A 274 3.73 21.18 -10.81
CA ASN A 274 2.84 22.28 -11.22
C ASN A 274 1.48 21.79 -11.74
N ASP A 275 1.30 20.48 -11.93
CA ASP A 275 -0.01 19.94 -12.32
C ASP A 275 -0.98 20.02 -11.13
N ARG A 276 -2.00 20.88 -11.28
CA ARG A 276 -3.05 21.08 -10.28
C ARG A 276 -3.68 19.76 -9.81
N ARG A 277 -3.81 18.78 -10.70
CA ARG A 277 -4.39 17.46 -10.37
C ARG A 277 -3.51 16.72 -9.38
N LEU A 278 -2.18 16.77 -9.61
CA LEU A 278 -1.21 16.16 -8.70
C LEU A 278 -1.26 16.83 -7.33
N VAL A 279 -1.24 18.15 -7.27
CA VAL A 279 -1.29 18.90 -6.00
C VAL A 279 -2.56 18.58 -5.21
N LEU A 280 -3.73 18.60 -5.87
CA LEU A 280 -5.00 18.23 -5.22
C LEU A 280 -4.98 16.78 -4.70
N PHE A 281 -4.44 15.86 -5.49
CA PHE A 281 -4.34 14.46 -5.10
C PHE A 281 -3.40 14.27 -3.90
N MET A 282 -2.28 14.99 -3.89
CA MET A 282 -1.31 14.98 -2.78
C MET A 282 -1.89 15.61 -1.50
N CYS A 283 -2.65 16.71 -1.62
CA CYS A 283 -3.39 17.25 -0.49
C CYS A 283 -4.39 16.22 0.07
N GLY A 284 -5.12 15.52 -0.80
CA GLY A 284 -6.01 14.43 -0.40
C GLY A 284 -5.29 13.33 0.36
N SER A 285 -4.04 12.96 -0.03
CA SER A 285 -3.27 11.93 0.65
C SER A 285 -2.93 12.28 2.10
N PHE A 286 -2.57 13.54 2.38
CA PHE A 286 -2.34 14.01 3.74
C PHE A 286 -3.57 13.83 4.62
N PHE A 287 -4.74 14.28 4.15
CA PHE A 287 -6.00 14.13 4.91
C PHE A 287 -6.43 12.67 5.06
N THR A 288 -6.17 11.84 4.05
CA THR A 288 -6.34 10.38 4.16
C THR A 288 -5.45 9.82 5.27
N GLY A 289 -4.19 10.25 5.33
CA GLY A 289 -3.27 9.86 6.39
C GLY A 289 -3.77 10.24 7.78
N VAL A 290 -4.28 11.45 7.97
CA VAL A 290 -4.85 11.90 9.25
C VAL A 290 -5.99 10.98 9.72
N SER A 291 -6.84 10.50 8.80
CA SER A 291 -8.04 9.70 9.15
C SER A 291 -7.78 8.21 9.30
N SER A 292 -6.95 7.64 8.45
CA SER A 292 -7.00 6.19 8.14
C SER A 292 -6.59 5.26 9.26
N LEU A 293 -5.61 5.64 10.09
CA LEU A 293 -5.13 4.78 11.20
C LEU A 293 -5.95 4.93 12.48
N VAL A 294 -6.69 6.03 12.64
CA VAL A 294 -7.46 6.30 13.88
C VAL A 294 -8.43 5.18 14.23
N PRO A 295 -9.30 4.68 13.31
CA PRO A 295 -10.21 3.60 13.65
C PRO A 295 -9.47 2.32 14.06
N PHE A 296 -8.42 1.91 13.34
CA PHE A 296 -7.68 0.68 13.68
C PHE A 296 -7.04 0.71 15.07
N TYR A 297 -6.61 1.89 15.54
CA TYR A 297 -5.94 2.04 16.83
C TYR A 297 -6.91 2.21 17.99
N TYR A 298 -8.03 2.91 17.76
CA TYR A 298 -8.98 3.23 18.83
C TYR A 298 -10.19 2.30 18.92
N LEU A 299 -10.41 1.46 17.88
CA LEU A 299 -11.56 0.55 17.84
C LEU A 299 -11.58 -0.49 18.97
N PRO A 300 -10.45 -1.16 19.32
CA PRO A 300 -10.43 -2.08 20.46
C PRO A 300 -10.76 -1.38 21.79
N GLY A 301 -10.15 -0.20 22.03
CA GLY A 301 -10.42 0.60 23.22
C GLY A 301 -11.86 1.10 23.29
N TYR A 302 -12.40 1.60 22.16
CA TYR A 302 -13.82 1.99 22.08
C TYR A 302 -14.75 0.83 22.38
N ALA A 303 -14.50 -0.35 21.83
CA ALA A 303 -15.31 -1.54 22.07
C ALA A 303 -15.35 -1.90 23.56
N ARG A 304 -14.21 -1.82 24.25
CA ARG A 304 -14.12 -2.02 25.71
C ARG A 304 -14.94 -0.98 26.49
N ASP A 305 -14.81 0.30 26.15
CA ASP A 305 -15.48 1.40 26.85
C ASP A 305 -17.01 1.34 26.73
N ILE A 306 -17.54 0.71 25.68
CA ILE A 306 -18.97 0.44 25.50
C ILE A 306 -19.42 -0.92 26.09
N GLY A 307 -18.54 -1.59 26.85
CA GLY A 307 -18.85 -2.84 27.56
C GLY A 307 -18.71 -4.12 26.72
N VAL A 308 -18.09 -4.05 25.54
CA VAL A 308 -17.76 -5.24 24.75
C VAL A 308 -16.54 -5.93 25.38
N SER A 309 -16.56 -7.26 25.43
CA SER A 309 -15.41 -8.03 25.92
C SER A 309 -14.15 -7.74 25.10
N GLU A 310 -12.97 -7.89 25.70
CA GLU A 310 -11.69 -7.67 25.02
C GLU A 310 -11.50 -8.59 23.79
N GLY A 311 -11.92 -9.86 23.89
CA GLY A 311 -11.97 -10.76 22.75
C GLY A 311 -12.90 -10.25 21.65
N GLY A 312 -14.02 -9.63 22.00
CA GLY A 312 -14.94 -8.96 21.08
C GLY A 312 -14.29 -7.76 20.39
N GLY A 313 -13.53 -6.94 21.12
CA GLY A 313 -12.76 -5.81 20.54
C GLY A 313 -11.71 -6.27 19.54
N ALA A 314 -10.93 -7.31 19.86
CA ALA A 314 -9.97 -7.92 18.94
C ALA A 314 -10.65 -8.54 17.71
N LEU A 315 -11.81 -9.17 17.90
CA LEU A 315 -12.59 -9.71 16.77
C LEU A 315 -13.07 -8.61 15.82
N ILE A 316 -13.57 -7.50 16.34
CA ILE A 316 -13.98 -6.34 15.54
C ILE A 316 -12.81 -5.80 14.73
N ALA A 317 -11.62 -5.64 15.32
CA ALA A 317 -10.43 -5.19 14.63
C ALA A 317 -9.99 -6.18 13.53
N SER A 318 -10.04 -7.50 13.79
CA SER A 318 -9.77 -8.53 12.79
C SER A 318 -10.76 -8.51 11.64
N MET A 319 -12.05 -8.29 11.92
CA MET A 319 -13.08 -8.20 10.88
C MET A 319 -12.92 -6.92 10.03
N ALA A 320 -12.47 -5.81 10.62
CA ALA A 320 -12.10 -4.61 9.86
C ALA A 320 -10.93 -4.87 8.90
N ASN A 321 -9.91 -5.63 9.32
CA ASN A 321 -8.80 -6.06 8.45
C ASN A 321 -9.29 -7.02 7.36
N ALA A 322 -10.17 -7.98 7.67
CA ALA A 322 -10.76 -8.89 6.69
C ALA A 322 -11.60 -8.14 5.65
N ALA A 323 -12.40 -7.18 6.10
CA ALA A 323 -13.17 -6.32 5.21
C ALA A 323 -12.25 -5.44 4.34
N SER A 324 -11.13 -4.94 4.88
CA SER A 324 -10.13 -4.20 4.09
C SER A 324 -9.51 -5.06 2.98
N LEU A 325 -9.20 -6.32 3.28
CA LEU A 325 -8.75 -7.26 2.26
C LEU A 325 -9.81 -7.46 1.17
N THR A 326 -11.06 -7.69 1.56
CA THR A 326 -12.19 -7.84 0.62
C THR A 326 -12.37 -6.57 -0.22
N GLY A 327 -12.30 -5.40 0.40
CA GLY A 327 -12.38 -4.10 -0.28
C GLY A 327 -11.30 -3.91 -1.34
N ARG A 328 -10.06 -4.35 -1.08
CA ARG A 328 -8.96 -4.34 -2.07
C ARG A 328 -9.28 -5.18 -3.29
N LEU A 329 -9.77 -6.42 -3.07
CA LEU A 329 -10.10 -7.35 -4.15
C LEU A 329 -11.27 -6.86 -5.00
N VAL A 330 -12.37 -6.50 -4.35
CA VAL A 330 -13.58 -6.00 -5.04
C VAL A 330 -13.28 -4.72 -5.81
N ALA A 331 -12.59 -3.76 -5.19
CA ALA A 331 -12.24 -2.51 -5.86
C ALA A 331 -11.36 -2.73 -7.08
N THR A 332 -10.40 -3.66 -7.03
CA THR A 332 -9.56 -3.99 -8.17
C THR A 332 -10.39 -4.58 -9.31
N ALA A 333 -11.23 -5.58 -9.03
CA ALA A 333 -12.05 -6.23 -10.04
C ALA A 333 -13.08 -5.27 -10.69
N VAL A 334 -13.68 -4.37 -9.89
CA VAL A 334 -14.69 -3.41 -10.38
C VAL A 334 -14.07 -2.21 -11.08
N SER A 335 -12.81 -1.88 -10.76
CA SER A 335 -12.08 -0.76 -11.35
C SER A 335 -11.86 -0.90 -12.85
N ASP A 336 -11.78 -2.13 -13.37
CA ASP A 336 -11.63 -2.39 -14.80
C ASP A 336 -12.88 -1.94 -15.60
N TYR A 337 -14.06 -1.97 -14.97
CA TYR A 337 -15.33 -1.57 -15.61
C TYR A 337 -15.63 -0.07 -15.46
N PHE A 338 -15.45 0.51 -14.25
CA PHE A 338 -15.87 1.87 -13.94
C PHE A 338 -14.71 2.88 -13.90
N GLY A 339 -13.49 2.37 -13.95
CA GLY A 339 -12.27 3.16 -13.86
C GLY A 339 -11.88 3.57 -12.42
N PRO A 340 -10.57 3.73 -12.17
CA PRO A 340 -10.02 3.90 -10.80
C PRO A 340 -10.51 5.17 -10.09
N ILE A 341 -10.77 6.25 -10.80
CA ILE A 341 -11.22 7.51 -10.19
C ILE A 341 -12.63 7.40 -9.60
N VAL A 342 -13.53 6.64 -10.23
CA VAL A 342 -14.90 6.44 -9.75
C VAL A 342 -14.88 5.54 -8.52
N ILE A 343 -14.14 4.43 -8.58
CA ILE A 343 -14.03 3.50 -7.47
C ILE A 343 -13.36 4.16 -6.27
N LEU A 344 -12.32 4.98 -6.48
CA LEU A 344 -11.67 5.73 -5.41
C LEU A 344 -12.63 6.73 -4.75
N LEU A 345 -13.47 7.42 -5.53
CA LEU A 345 -14.51 8.30 -4.99
C LEU A 345 -15.53 7.54 -4.15
N CYS A 346 -16.03 6.40 -4.64
CA CYS A 346 -16.93 5.53 -3.88
C CYS A 346 -16.28 5.03 -2.59
N ALA A 347 -15.00 4.69 -2.63
CA ALA A 347 -14.24 4.24 -1.47
C ALA A 347 -14.10 5.35 -0.41
N TYR A 348 -13.73 6.57 -0.79
CA TYR A 348 -13.68 7.70 0.13
C TYR A 348 -15.06 8.06 0.70
N PHE A 349 -16.10 8.05 -0.14
CA PHE A 349 -17.47 8.29 0.30
C PHE A 349 -17.92 7.23 1.32
N LEU A 350 -17.68 5.94 1.03
CA LEU A 350 -18.01 4.83 1.91
C LEU A 350 -17.26 4.95 3.25
N THR A 351 -15.96 5.25 3.20
CA THR A 351 -15.12 5.38 4.40
C THR A 351 -15.56 6.58 5.25
N SER A 352 -15.78 7.75 4.66
CA SER A 352 -16.23 8.94 5.39
C SER A 352 -17.62 8.76 5.99
N THR A 353 -18.56 8.17 5.24
CA THR A 353 -19.92 7.87 5.71
C THR A 353 -19.89 6.84 6.83
N SER A 354 -19.05 5.81 6.74
CA SER A 354 -18.91 4.82 7.82
C SER A 354 -18.47 5.47 9.13
N ILE A 355 -17.51 6.41 9.08
CA ILE A 355 -17.03 7.09 10.29
C ILE A 355 -18.08 8.06 10.83
N LEU A 356 -18.65 8.92 9.98
CA LEU A 356 -19.52 10.00 10.40
C LEU A 356 -20.96 9.57 10.74
N LEU A 357 -21.49 8.53 10.08
CA LEU A 357 -22.83 8.06 10.30
C LEU A 357 -22.83 6.72 11.05
N VAL A 358 -22.18 5.67 10.52
CA VAL A 358 -22.26 4.35 11.14
C VAL A 358 -21.64 4.35 12.54
N TRP A 359 -20.41 4.86 12.69
CA TRP A 359 -19.74 4.89 13.99
C TRP A 359 -20.41 5.80 15.00
N THR A 360 -21.09 6.89 14.57
CA THR A 360 -21.76 7.82 15.48
C THR A 360 -23.11 7.33 15.96
N THR A 361 -23.85 6.59 15.13
CA THR A 361 -25.23 6.16 15.44
C THR A 361 -25.31 4.78 16.05
N THR A 362 -24.28 3.94 15.88
CA THR A 362 -24.30 2.56 16.35
C THR A 362 -23.65 2.41 17.73
N HIS A 363 -24.25 1.51 18.53
CA HIS A 363 -23.80 1.17 19.87
C HIS A 363 -23.72 -0.35 20.05
N GLY A 364 -22.92 -0.80 21.01
CA GLY A 364 -22.75 -2.21 21.30
C GLY A 364 -21.91 -2.99 20.27
N PHE A 365 -21.80 -4.30 20.48
CA PHE A 365 -20.94 -5.17 19.66
C PHE A 365 -21.34 -5.18 18.19
N ALA A 366 -22.61 -5.44 17.88
CA ALA A 366 -23.09 -5.57 16.49
C ALA A 366 -22.90 -4.26 15.68
N GLY A 367 -23.21 -3.12 16.29
CA GLY A 367 -23.04 -1.83 15.62
C GLY A 367 -21.58 -1.47 15.37
N THR A 368 -20.71 -1.75 16.33
CA THR A 368 -19.26 -1.53 16.17
C THR A 368 -18.64 -2.48 15.15
N MET A 369 -19.14 -3.73 15.11
CA MET A 369 -18.76 -4.71 14.09
C MET A 369 -19.17 -4.24 12.68
N ALA A 370 -20.41 -3.77 12.51
CA ALA A 370 -20.90 -3.22 11.25
C ALA A 370 -20.06 -2.02 10.79
N PHE A 371 -19.73 -1.11 11.71
CA PHE A 371 -18.80 -0.01 11.43
C PHE A 371 -17.44 -0.53 10.94
N GLY A 372 -16.81 -1.47 11.67
CA GLY A 372 -15.51 -2.03 11.31
C GLY A 372 -15.49 -2.65 9.91
N ILE A 373 -16.56 -3.38 9.55
CA ILE A 373 -16.71 -3.99 8.22
C ILE A 373 -16.85 -2.92 7.12
N VAL A 374 -17.75 -1.96 7.28
CA VAL A 374 -17.99 -0.92 6.25
C VAL A 374 -16.78 -0.02 6.09
N PHE A 375 -16.16 0.37 7.20
CA PHE A 375 -14.90 1.14 7.19
C PHE A 375 -13.78 0.36 6.50
N GLY A 376 -13.59 -0.90 6.87
CA GLY A 376 -12.55 -1.76 6.29
C GLY A 376 -12.70 -1.89 4.78
N LEU A 377 -13.90 -2.17 4.26
CA LEU A 377 -14.18 -2.24 2.83
C LEU A 377 -13.74 -0.97 2.08
N GLY A 378 -14.15 0.20 2.58
CA GLY A 378 -13.77 1.49 2.00
C GLY A 378 -12.27 1.76 2.07
N TYR A 379 -11.65 1.55 3.24
CA TYR A 379 -10.21 1.73 3.44
C TYR A 379 -9.36 0.84 2.51
N GLY A 380 -9.72 -0.44 2.40
CA GLY A 380 -9.02 -1.37 1.51
C GLY A 380 -9.09 -0.94 0.04
N ALA A 381 -10.26 -0.48 -0.40
CA ALA A 381 -10.46 0.03 -1.75
C ALA A 381 -9.61 1.29 -2.02
N THR A 382 -9.49 2.22 -1.06
CA THR A 382 -8.65 3.43 -1.24
C THR A 382 -7.19 3.07 -1.46
N PHE A 383 -6.68 2.07 -0.74
CA PHE A 383 -5.27 1.67 -0.82
C PHE A 383 -4.86 1.18 -2.22
N THR A 384 -5.69 0.34 -2.85
CA THR A 384 -5.39 -0.22 -4.17
C THR A 384 -5.66 0.76 -5.30
N GLN A 385 -6.74 1.54 -5.22
CA GLN A 385 -7.15 2.45 -6.30
C GLN A 385 -6.26 3.69 -6.42
N THR A 386 -5.52 4.04 -5.37
CA THR A 386 -4.52 5.12 -5.40
C THR A 386 -3.47 4.90 -6.48
N SER A 387 -2.82 3.74 -6.49
CA SER A 387 -1.79 3.41 -7.47
C SER A 387 -2.37 3.31 -8.90
N ALA A 388 -3.55 2.72 -9.04
CA ALA A 388 -4.24 2.62 -10.33
C ALA A 388 -4.60 4.00 -10.90
N LEU A 389 -5.04 4.95 -10.05
CA LEU A 389 -5.34 6.31 -10.48
C LEU A 389 -4.08 7.06 -10.90
N ILE A 390 -2.97 6.94 -10.17
CA ILE A 390 -1.69 7.56 -10.51
C ILE A 390 -1.22 7.04 -11.88
N ALA A 391 -1.27 5.73 -12.11
CA ALA A 391 -0.90 5.13 -13.39
C ALA A 391 -1.74 5.69 -14.54
N LYS A 392 -3.06 5.84 -14.33
CA LYS A 392 -3.99 6.37 -15.35
C LYS A 392 -3.78 7.85 -15.64
N LEU A 393 -3.47 8.69 -14.63
CA LEU A 393 -3.37 10.15 -14.81
C LEU A 393 -1.98 10.61 -15.28
N PHE A 394 -0.92 9.92 -14.87
CA PHE A 394 0.47 10.36 -15.04
C PHE A 394 1.35 9.37 -15.78
N GLY A 395 0.80 8.20 -16.14
CA GLY A 395 1.50 7.12 -16.81
C GLY A 395 2.26 6.19 -15.86
N VAL A 396 2.59 5.01 -16.38
CA VAL A 396 3.26 3.95 -15.61
C VAL A 396 4.70 4.32 -15.25
N ASP A 397 5.38 5.08 -16.11
CA ASP A 397 6.78 5.51 -15.90
C ASP A 397 6.93 6.44 -14.68
N ALA A 398 5.90 7.24 -14.38
CA ALA A 398 5.90 8.17 -13.25
C ALA A 398 5.37 7.52 -11.94
N LEU A 399 4.82 6.30 -12.04
CA LEU A 399 4.16 5.61 -10.94
C LEU A 399 5.02 5.50 -9.67
N PRO A 400 6.29 5.03 -9.72
CA PRO A 400 7.08 4.86 -8.50
C PRO A 400 7.30 6.18 -7.74
N VAL A 401 7.53 7.27 -8.47
CA VAL A 401 7.79 8.59 -7.87
C VAL A 401 6.52 9.15 -7.21
N PHE A 402 5.39 9.10 -7.92
CA PHE A 402 4.15 9.70 -7.41
C PHE A 402 3.47 8.85 -6.35
N VAL A 403 3.57 7.52 -6.42
CA VAL A 403 3.14 6.63 -5.34
C VAL A 403 3.99 6.87 -4.10
N GLY A 404 5.32 6.97 -4.26
CA GLY A 404 6.21 7.31 -3.15
C GLY A 404 5.87 8.65 -2.49
N LEU A 405 5.62 9.69 -3.30
CA LEU A 405 5.22 11.01 -2.80
C LEU A 405 3.85 10.97 -2.09
N TYR A 406 2.88 10.22 -2.63
CA TYR A 406 1.57 10.02 -2.02
C TYR A 406 1.71 9.40 -0.62
N TYR A 407 2.44 8.28 -0.51
CA TYR A 407 2.64 7.63 0.79
C TYR A 407 3.47 8.47 1.75
N THR A 408 4.45 9.25 1.26
CA THR A 408 5.21 10.19 2.11
C THR A 408 4.28 11.22 2.75
N LEU A 409 3.38 11.85 1.98
CA LEU A 409 2.43 12.82 2.52
C LEU A 409 1.37 12.18 3.42
N ALA A 410 0.89 10.97 3.08
CA ALA A 410 0.04 10.19 3.97
C ALA A 410 0.76 9.85 5.28
N GLY A 411 2.05 9.49 5.22
CA GLY A 411 2.89 9.23 6.39
C GLY A 411 3.05 10.45 7.30
N VAL A 412 3.18 11.64 6.72
CA VAL A 412 3.13 12.89 7.50
C VAL A 412 1.75 13.05 8.15
N GLY A 413 0.66 12.76 7.42
CA GLY A 413 -0.70 12.75 7.97
C GLY A 413 -0.88 11.78 9.15
N TYR A 414 -0.26 10.61 9.10
CA TYR A 414 -0.27 9.64 10.20
C TYR A 414 0.28 10.25 11.50
N LEU A 415 1.34 11.06 11.45
CA LEU A 415 1.94 11.68 12.64
C LEU A 415 0.95 12.56 13.41
N PHE A 416 -0.07 13.08 12.74
CA PHE A 416 -1.09 13.93 13.37
C PHE A 416 -2.35 13.15 13.74
N GLY A 417 -2.76 12.17 12.93
CA GLY A 417 -4.03 11.49 13.05
C GLY A 417 -4.28 10.89 14.43
N PRO A 418 -3.75 9.74 14.76
CA PRO A 418 -4.00 9.05 16.02
C PRO A 418 -3.54 9.82 17.28
N PRO A 419 -2.39 10.56 17.30
CA PRO A 419 -2.00 11.28 18.51
C PRO A 419 -2.95 12.42 18.85
N VAL A 420 -3.38 13.22 17.86
CA VAL A 420 -4.35 14.29 18.09
C VAL A 420 -5.71 13.71 18.49
N ALA A 421 -6.13 12.58 17.87
CA ALA A 421 -7.33 11.85 18.29
C ALA A 421 -7.25 11.43 19.77
N GLY A 422 -6.07 11.00 20.24
CA GLY A 422 -5.83 10.68 21.64
C GLY A 422 -5.97 11.87 22.56
N VAL A 423 -5.38 13.01 22.23
CA VAL A 423 -5.54 14.27 22.99
C VAL A 423 -7.01 14.70 23.05
N ILE A 424 -7.71 14.61 21.90
CA ILE A 424 -9.15 14.92 21.86
C ILE A 424 -9.93 14.01 22.81
N LEU A 425 -9.70 12.70 22.73
CA LEU A 425 -10.38 11.72 23.58
C LEU A 425 -10.14 12.00 25.07
N GLU A 426 -8.92 12.36 25.46
CA GLU A 426 -8.58 12.68 26.85
C GLU A 426 -9.28 13.94 27.35
N LYS A 427 -9.30 15.00 26.53
CA LYS A 427 -9.99 16.26 26.88
C LYS A 427 -11.51 16.14 26.94
N THR A 428 -12.07 15.20 26.18
CA THR A 428 -13.53 15.00 26.10
C THR A 428 -14.04 13.87 27.01
N LYS A 429 -13.20 13.28 27.85
CA LYS A 429 -13.60 12.22 28.79
C LYS A 429 -14.78 12.61 29.70
N SER A 430 -14.87 13.88 30.06
CA SER A 430 -15.96 14.42 30.92
C SER A 430 -17.25 14.73 30.14
N TRP A 431 -17.25 14.62 28.82
CA TRP A 431 -18.43 14.89 27.99
C TRP A 431 -19.39 13.70 28.02
N GLY A 432 -20.69 13.94 27.81
CA GLY A 432 -21.68 12.87 27.69
C GLY A 432 -21.43 11.89 26.56
N SER A 433 -20.59 12.26 25.57
CA SER A 433 -20.18 11.42 24.45
C SER A 433 -18.68 11.63 24.14
N PRO A 434 -17.76 11.01 24.88
CA PRO A 434 -16.32 11.25 24.78
C PRO A 434 -15.76 11.00 23.36
N TYR A 435 -16.31 10.00 22.68
CA TYR A 435 -15.84 9.61 21.34
C TYR A 435 -16.42 10.45 20.19
N LEU A 436 -17.43 11.31 20.42
CA LEU A 436 -18.04 12.07 19.34
C LEU A 436 -17.03 13.01 18.67
N ALA A 437 -16.25 13.75 19.46
CA ALA A 437 -15.22 14.64 18.93
C ALA A 437 -14.12 13.90 18.16
N LEU A 438 -13.71 12.71 18.64
CA LEU A 438 -12.77 11.85 17.95
C LEU A 438 -13.34 11.37 16.61
N LYS A 439 -14.60 10.93 16.58
CA LYS A 439 -15.28 10.47 15.34
C LYS A 439 -15.39 11.60 14.33
N LEU A 440 -15.74 12.81 14.74
CA LEU A 440 -15.78 13.99 13.87
C LEU A 440 -14.38 14.38 13.38
N TYR A 441 -13.39 14.42 14.26
CA TYR A 441 -11.99 14.68 13.88
C TYR A 441 -11.47 13.68 12.84
N THR A 442 -11.87 12.42 12.93
CA THR A 442 -11.47 11.38 11.98
C THR A 442 -12.25 11.48 10.67
N GLY A 443 -13.55 11.76 10.73
CA GLY A 443 -14.42 11.76 9.54
C GLY A 443 -14.26 12.99 8.65
N VAL A 444 -14.09 14.18 9.24
CA VAL A 444 -13.98 15.44 8.46
C VAL A 444 -12.79 15.44 7.49
N PRO A 445 -11.55 15.08 7.88
CA PRO A 445 -10.44 15.00 6.93
C PRO A 445 -10.70 14.00 5.79
N MET A 446 -11.39 12.88 6.06
CA MET A 446 -11.75 11.93 5.01
C MET A 446 -12.74 12.53 3.98
N VAL A 447 -13.67 13.39 4.42
CA VAL A 447 -14.53 14.16 3.52
C VAL A 447 -13.72 15.15 2.70
N VAL A 448 -12.73 15.83 3.30
CA VAL A 448 -11.82 16.74 2.58
C VAL A 448 -11.04 15.97 1.50
N ALA A 449 -10.54 14.77 1.82
CA ALA A 449 -9.89 13.91 0.83
C ALA A 449 -10.84 13.52 -0.30
N CYS A 450 -12.10 13.19 0.00
CA CYS A 450 -13.12 12.92 -1.03
C CYS A 450 -13.35 14.13 -1.95
N ILE A 451 -13.48 15.33 -1.39
CA ILE A 451 -13.62 16.58 -2.14
C ILE A 451 -12.40 16.81 -3.04
N ALA A 452 -11.19 16.57 -2.54
CA ALA A 452 -9.97 16.69 -3.33
C ALA A 452 -10.01 15.80 -4.59
N ILE A 453 -10.47 14.56 -4.47
CA ILE A 453 -10.60 13.66 -5.62
C ILE A 453 -11.72 14.08 -6.57
N ILE A 454 -12.82 14.64 -6.07
CA ILE A 454 -13.86 15.24 -6.93
C ILE A 454 -13.24 16.38 -7.77
N LEU A 455 -12.44 17.25 -7.16
CA LEU A 455 -11.75 18.32 -7.86
C LEU A 455 -10.74 17.82 -8.89
N VAL A 456 -10.02 16.72 -8.59
CA VAL A 456 -9.15 16.02 -9.57
C VAL A 456 -9.98 15.56 -10.77
N LYS A 457 -11.13 14.90 -10.54
CA LYS A 457 -12.02 14.43 -11.61
C LYS A 457 -12.52 15.59 -12.49
N LEU A 458 -12.96 16.68 -11.88
CA LEU A 458 -13.43 17.88 -12.60
C LEU A 458 -12.30 18.54 -13.42
N SER A 459 -11.10 18.64 -12.85
CA SER A 459 -9.92 19.19 -13.53
C SER A 459 -9.49 18.32 -14.72
N THR A 460 -9.61 17.00 -14.61
CA THR A 460 -9.33 16.06 -15.70
C THR A 460 -10.34 16.22 -16.83
N LYS A 461 -11.65 16.34 -16.52
CA LYS A 461 -12.70 16.53 -17.53
C LYS A 461 -12.53 17.86 -18.30
N LYS A 462 -12.13 18.94 -17.61
CA LYS A 462 -11.87 20.24 -18.28
C LYS A 462 -10.70 20.17 -19.26
N ARG A 463 -9.63 19.42 -18.96
CA ARG A 463 -8.48 19.29 -19.85
C ARG A 463 -8.76 18.43 -21.09
N LEU A 464 -9.72 17.52 -21.02
CA LEU A 464 -10.17 16.72 -22.17
C LEU A 464 -11.15 17.49 -23.07
N ALA A 465 -11.75 18.57 -22.54
CA ALA A 465 -12.70 19.42 -23.27
C ALA A 465 -12.07 20.70 -23.84
N ALA A 466 -10.82 21.02 -23.47
CA ALA A 466 -10.00 22.12 -23.98
C ALA A 466 -8.93 21.61 -24.94
#